data_4507314f21118eb7f89350c7a8da4290
#
_entry.id   4507314f21118eb7f89350c7a8da4290
#
_cell.length_a   1.000
_cell.length_b   1.000
_cell.length_c   1.000
_cell.angle_alpha   90.00
_cell.angle_beta   90.00
_cell.angle_gamma   90.00
#
_symmetry.space_group_name_H-M   'P 1'
#
loop_
_entity.id
_entity.type
_entity.pdbx_description
1 polymer ?
#
loop_
_entity_poly.entity_id
_entity_poly.type
_entity_poly.pdbx_seq_one_letter_code
_entity_poly.pdbx_strand_id
1 'polypeptide(L)'
;MPQAALAAIQTGGYVNPWKAGIILLLLIVWAKLLTWIDKDAVEARLPRELVNSIMMAAFVGGYLLFFLLPGFGLAMGVLGGLFGADIVAYLAMRSRTIGLGDLTTQFSDWWSGLTKTGKKKQVKAAVGQVLIMDTNGAAEPPPAADTPEFLQYESAQLFLTKPLRLGAEHLDLIAGEPPAVSYYVDGMKYNGEAMDRNHAGAAVQYLKHMAQLDMNERRKPQTGTFRALMDGKKYTIQITSLGSTAGESVKLITNPKERQDFKLDAMGFSEEQLATIRANREGGGLVLLGAPRGQGLTSLCYAMLRDHDAFLFHVHTIERAPEVDMEGVTQNALAANASPAEEAKVVNWVVSQEPDVLMVTSLEESRSAMDLAKFSADPRRVYVGMRAGSTLDALKQWRKLVGDDALAMKNLKMIVVGRLVRRLCSACKVGYTPDPTTLKKLNMNPDVVGKLYQARKEPMRDAKGNVVPCTFCNDLAFRGRFGIYEVMIIDDEIRSVIKSGGADNQIKQAQRKQRGRLLQEVALAQVQAGETSVEEVLRVLKHDSESGRSASGPRGGSPPAPSGSAPPRGGAPPRGNAPPARGRSPQPRPAGP
;
A
#
# COMPACT_ATOMS: atom_id res chain seq x y z
N MET A 1 -33.23 -37.87 69.11
CA MET A 1 -33.05 -36.69 68.29
C MET A 1 -32.13 -37.04 67.15
N PRO A 2 -32.63 -37.30 65.97
CA PRO A 2 -32.12 -36.83 64.73
C PRO A 2 -33.17 -36.74 63.63
N GLN A 3 -34.23 -35.99 63.84
CA GLN A 3 -35.27 -35.76 62.79
C GLN A 3 -35.35 -34.31 62.30
N ALA A 4 -34.55 -33.42 62.86
CA ALA A 4 -34.56 -32.00 62.47
C ALA A 4 -33.60 -31.62 61.32
N ALA A 5 -32.74 -32.54 60.89
CA ALA A 5 -31.75 -32.25 59.84
C ALA A 5 -32.18 -32.61 58.40
N LEU A 6 -33.31 -33.34 58.28
CA LEU A 6 -33.84 -33.81 56.97
C LEU A 6 -34.98 -32.94 56.38
N ALA A 7 -35.40 -31.89 57.08
CA ALA A 7 -36.50 -31.03 56.65
C ALA A 7 -36.08 -29.82 55.83
N ALA A 8 -34.76 -29.66 55.47
CA ALA A 8 -34.24 -28.52 54.73
C ALA A 8 -33.85 -28.84 53.26
N ILE A 9 -34.18 -30.04 52.77
CA ILE A 9 -34.00 -30.32 51.33
C ILE A 9 -35.31 -29.96 50.62
N GLN A 10 -35.53 -28.67 50.42
CA GLN A 10 -36.54 -28.21 49.45
C GLN A 10 -36.04 -28.56 48.05
N THR A 11 -36.67 -29.52 47.45
CA THR A 11 -36.50 -29.87 46.04
C THR A 11 -36.85 -28.64 45.19
N GLY A 12 -35.86 -28.00 44.54
CA GLY A 12 -36.07 -27.01 43.50
C GLY A 12 -35.45 -25.62 43.65
N GLY A 13 -34.73 -25.32 44.76
CA GLY A 13 -34.22 -23.97 45.02
C GLY A 13 -32.69 -23.79 45.07
N TYR A 14 -31.92 -24.75 44.60
CA TYR A 14 -30.46 -24.71 44.72
C TYR A 14 -29.75 -23.66 43.82
N VAL A 15 -30.37 -23.26 42.73
CA VAL A 15 -29.79 -22.28 41.81
C VAL A 15 -30.70 -21.06 41.74
N ASN A 16 -30.21 -19.91 42.22
CA ASN A 16 -30.90 -18.66 42.02
C ASN A 16 -30.83 -18.26 40.53
N PRO A 17 -31.99 -18.23 39.82
CA PRO A 17 -32.02 -18.04 38.36
C PRO A 17 -31.36 -16.72 37.90
N TRP A 18 -31.44 -15.65 38.71
CA TRP A 18 -30.81 -14.39 38.43
C TRP A 18 -29.27 -14.47 38.50
N LYS A 19 -28.73 -15.19 39.49
CA LYS A 19 -27.29 -15.40 39.62
C LYS A 19 -26.77 -16.28 38.49
N ALA A 20 -27.47 -17.33 38.13
CA ALA A 20 -27.16 -18.19 37.01
C ALA A 20 -27.21 -17.42 35.67
N GLY A 21 -28.21 -16.54 35.49
CA GLY A 21 -28.34 -15.69 34.32
C GLY A 21 -27.16 -14.73 34.15
N ILE A 22 -26.69 -14.11 35.24
CA ILE A 22 -25.51 -13.21 35.22
C ILE A 22 -24.23 -13.97 34.82
N ILE A 23 -24.00 -15.17 35.38
CA ILE A 23 -22.84 -16.00 35.05
C ILE A 23 -22.86 -16.40 33.58
N LEU A 24 -24.00 -16.81 33.06
CA LEU A 24 -24.19 -17.23 31.68
C LEU A 24 -24.02 -16.05 30.71
N LEU A 25 -24.49 -14.85 31.09
CA LEU A 25 -24.26 -13.62 30.31
C LEU A 25 -22.77 -13.28 30.25
N LEU A 26 -22.05 -13.34 31.36
CA LEU A 26 -20.60 -13.11 31.40
C LEU A 26 -19.85 -14.10 30.54
N LEU A 27 -20.24 -15.38 30.55
CA LEU A 27 -19.63 -16.39 29.68
C LEU A 27 -19.83 -16.07 28.20
N ILE A 28 -21.03 -15.64 27.80
CA ILE A 28 -21.31 -15.24 26.41
C ILE A 28 -20.50 -14.01 26.02
N VAL A 29 -20.44 -13.00 26.90
CA VAL A 29 -19.65 -11.76 26.63
C VAL A 29 -18.18 -12.10 26.50
N TRP A 30 -17.64 -12.93 27.37
CA TRP A 30 -16.24 -13.35 27.33
C TRP A 30 -15.91 -14.16 26.06
N ALA A 31 -16.75 -15.11 25.68
CA ALA A 31 -16.58 -15.88 24.46
C ALA A 31 -16.57 -14.99 23.20
N LYS A 32 -17.40 -13.96 23.17
CA LYS A 32 -17.42 -12.95 22.12
C LYS A 32 -16.14 -12.10 22.12
N LEU A 33 -15.69 -11.68 23.31
CA LEU A 33 -14.46 -10.91 23.48
C LEU A 33 -13.23 -11.73 23.04
N LEU A 34 -13.15 -12.98 23.44
CA LEU A 34 -12.08 -13.90 23.04
C LEU A 34 -12.00 -14.05 21.50
N THR A 35 -13.17 -14.17 20.86
CA THR A 35 -13.25 -14.25 19.39
C THR A 35 -12.77 -12.96 18.71
N TRP A 36 -13.00 -11.81 19.34
CA TRP A 36 -12.51 -10.52 18.86
C TRP A 36 -10.99 -10.40 19.05
N ILE A 37 -10.48 -10.74 20.25
CA ILE A 37 -9.04 -10.73 20.57
C ILE A 37 -8.26 -11.67 19.65
N ASP A 38 -8.79 -12.87 19.36
CA ASP A 38 -8.17 -13.82 18.44
C ASP A 38 -7.94 -13.24 17.04
N LYS A 39 -8.90 -12.46 16.54
CA LYS A 39 -8.77 -11.76 15.24
C LYS A 39 -7.81 -10.58 15.31
N ASP A 40 -7.94 -9.74 16.34
CA ASP A 40 -7.09 -8.56 16.52
C ASP A 40 -5.61 -8.95 16.78
N ALA A 41 -5.36 -10.05 17.49
CA ALA A 41 -4.00 -10.57 17.73
C ALA A 41 -3.25 -10.92 16.43
N VAL A 42 -3.97 -11.41 15.41
CA VAL A 42 -3.39 -11.65 14.08
C VAL A 42 -3.04 -10.34 13.37
N GLU A 43 -3.92 -9.33 13.46
CA GLU A 43 -3.68 -8.00 12.90
C GLU A 43 -2.54 -7.28 13.64
N ALA A 44 -2.51 -7.43 14.96
CA ALA A 44 -1.47 -6.88 15.84
C ALA A 44 -0.11 -7.59 15.78
N ARG A 45 0.04 -8.65 14.95
CA ARG A 45 1.26 -9.47 14.84
C ARG A 45 1.72 -10.06 16.17
N LEU A 46 0.80 -10.30 17.10
CA LEU A 46 1.07 -10.97 18.36
C LEU A 46 1.09 -12.49 18.17
N PRO A 47 1.81 -13.25 19.01
CA PRO A 47 1.81 -14.71 18.95
C PRO A 47 0.43 -15.24 19.38
N ARG A 48 -0.42 -15.51 18.38
CA ARG A 48 -1.82 -15.91 18.53
C ARG A 48 -2.05 -17.04 19.53
N GLU A 49 -1.23 -18.09 19.45
CA GLU A 49 -1.36 -19.25 20.32
C GLU A 49 -1.09 -18.90 21.79
N LEU A 50 -0.10 -18.06 22.05
CA LEU A 50 0.24 -17.64 23.41
C LEU A 50 -0.83 -16.73 24.00
N VAL A 51 -1.33 -15.76 23.23
CA VAL A 51 -2.39 -14.85 23.67
C VAL A 51 -3.66 -15.65 23.99
N ASN A 52 -4.09 -16.52 23.09
CA ASN A 52 -5.27 -17.34 23.31
C ASN A 52 -5.13 -18.31 24.48
N SER A 53 -3.94 -18.88 24.70
CA SER A 53 -3.66 -19.78 25.82
C SER A 53 -3.74 -19.05 27.17
N ILE A 54 -3.18 -17.83 27.27
CA ILE A 54 -3.25 -17.01 28.48
C ILE A 54 -4.70 -16.64 28.78
N MET A 55 -5.43 -16.12 27.78
CA MET A 55 -6.85 -15.73 27.94
C MET A 55 -7.73 -16.91 28.33
N MET A 56 -7.49 -18.09 27.76
CA MET A 56 -8.24 -19.31 28.09
C MET A 56 -7.88 -19.82 29.49
N ALA A 57 -6.60 -19.78 29.88
CA ALA A 57 -6.17 -20.19 31.21
C ALA A 57 -6.77 -19.29 32.31
N ALA A 58 -6.79 -17.98 32.09
CA ALA A 58 -7.43 -17.03 33.01
C ALA A 58 -8.94 -17.23 33.10
N PHE A 59 -9.61 -17.53 31.97
CA PHE A 59 -11.02 -17.88 31.95
C PHE A 59 -11.32 -19.12 32.78
N VAL A 60 -10.64 -20.24 32.49
CA VAL A 60 -10.85 -21.49 33.20
C VAL A 60 -10.49 -21.34 34.69
N GLY A 61 -9.33 -20.75 35.00
CA GLY A 61 -8.88 -20.48 36.36
C GLY A 61 -9.83 -19.55 37.13
N GLY A 62 -10.32 -18.50 36.48
CA GLY A 62 -11.29 -17.55 37.03
C GLY A 62 -12.63 -18.22 37.42
N TYR A 63 -13.15 -19.07 36.54
CA TYR A 63 -14.39 -19.81 36.83
C TYR A 63 -14.19 -20.90 37.90
N LEU A 64 -13.06 -21.60 37.92
CA LEU A 64 -12.71 -22.53 38.99
C LEU A 64 -12.67 -21.82 40.36
N LEU A 65 -11.97 -20.67 40.40
CA LEU A 65 -11.86 -19.86 41.61
C LEU A 65 -13.21 -19.29 42.04
N PHE A 66 -14.06 -18.90 41.09
CA PHE A 66 -15.43 -18.46 41.36
C PHE A 66 -16.27 -19.48 42.16
N PHE A 67 -16.16 -20.76 41.83
CA PHE A 67 -16.91 -21.82 42.55
C PHE A 67 -16.26 -22.19 43.90
N LEU A 68 -15.01 -21.85 44.13
CA LEU A 68 -14.31 -22.14 45.39
C LEU A 68 -14.51 -21.03 46.44
N LEU A 69 -14.83 -19.81 46.03
CA LEU A 69 -14.92 -18.66 46.93
C LEU A 69 -16.28 -18.60 47.65
N PRO A 70 -16.26 -18.30 48.96
CA PRO A 70 -17.49 -18.13 49.73
C PRO A 70 -18.15 -16.76 49.38
N GLY A 71 -19.38 -16.80 48.94
CA GLY A 71 -20.19 -15.62 48.70
C GLY A 71 -20.12 -15.08 47.28
N PHE A 72 -21.29 -14.92 46.66
CA PHE A 72 -21.47 -14.54 45.26
C PHE A 72 -20.80 -13.18 44.92
N GLY A 73 -20.87 -12.17 45.78
CA GLY A 73 -20.32 -10.86 45.54
C GLY A 73 -18.78 -10.85 45.44
N LEU A 74 -18.13 -11.58 46.39
CA LEU A 74 -16.69 -11.72 46.41
C LEU A 74 -16.19 -12.52 45.19
N ALA A 75 -16.87 -13.62 44.87
CA ALA A 75 -16.54 -14.44 43.69
C ALA A 75 -16.66 -13.66 42.38
N MET A 76 -17.72 -12.85 42.23
CA MET A 76 -17.92 -11.98 41.09
C MET A 76 -16.86 -10.87 41.00
N GLY A 77 -16.46 -10.30 42.14
CA GLY A 77 -15.39 -9.28 42.18
C GLY A 77 -14.03 -9.85 41.72
N VAL A 78 -13.69 -11.04 42.18
CA VAL A 78 -12.46 -11.75 41.77
C VAL A 78 -12.52 -12.15 40.29
N LEU A 79 -13.60 -12.68 39.81
CA LEU A 79 -13.81 -13.06 38.40
C LEU A 79 -13.68 -11.83 37.50
N GLY A 80 -14.37 -10.73 37.84
CA GLY A 80 -14.30 -9.48 37.10
C GLY A 80 -12.90 -8.85 37.11
N GLY A 81 -12.19 -8.92 38.25
CA GLY A 81 -10.82 -8.46 38.38
C GLY A 81 -9.83 -9.24 37.50
N LEU A 82 -9.95 -10.56 37.45
CA LEU A 82 -9.13 -11.40 36.56
C LEU A 82 -9.39 -11.10 35.08
N PHE A 83 -10.65 -10.99 34.69
CA PHE A 83 -11.00 -10.64 33.31
C PHE A 83 -10.53 -9.24 32.93
N GLY A 84 -10.62 -8.27 33.86
CA GLY A 84 -10.07 -6.93 33.66
C GLY A 84 -8.55 -6.93 33.50
N ALA A 85 -7.84 -7.68 34.35
CA ALA A 85 -6.39 -7.83 34.27
C ALA A 85 -5.93 -8.43 32.93
N ASP A 86 -6.65 -9.44 32.44
CA ASP A 86 -6.39 -10.07 31.15
C ASP A 86 -6.54 -9.09 29.98
N ILE A 87 -7.61 -8.30 29.99
CA ILE A 87 -7.84 -7.26 28.97
C ILE A 87 -6.72 -6.21 29.00
N VAL A 88 -6.33 -5.75 30.20
CA VAL A 88 -5.24 -4.79 30.37
C VAL A 88 -3.91 -5.38 29.89
N ALA A 89 -3.61 -6.65 30.21
CA ALA A 89 -2.41 -7.33 29.74
C ALA A 89 -2.39 -7.42 28.20
N TYR A 90 -3.53 -7.76 27.58
CA TYR A 90 -3.65 -7.78 26.12
C TYR A 90 -3.41 -6.39 25.52
N LEU A 91 -4.04 -5.34 26.06
CA LEU A 91 -3.88 -3.96 25.60
C LEU A 91 -2.43 -3.47 25.75
N ALA A 92 -1.75 -3.87 26.84
CA ALA A 92 -0.33 -3.56 27.04
C ALA A 92 0.58 -4.26 26.02
N MET A 93 0.30 -5.50 25.66
CA MET A 93 1.02 -6.20 24.59
C MET A 93 0.76 -5.55 23.22
N ARG A 94 -0.47 -5.21 22.91
CA ARG A 94 -0.87 -4.57 21.66
C ARG A 94 -0.26 -3.18 21.50
N SER A 95 -0.23 -2.38 22.56
CA SER A 95 0.32 -1.02 22.53
C SER A 95 1.80 -0.96 22.14
N ARG A 96 2.54 -2.07 22.41
CA ARG A 96 3.96 -2.20 22.06
C ARG A 96 4.19 -2.53 20.57
N THR A 97 3.17 -3.02 19.86
CA THR A 97 3.28 -3.48 18.46
C THR A 97 2.68 -2.50 17.46
N ILE A 98 1.44 -2.10 17.61
CA ILE A 98 0.71 -1.23 16.64
C ILE A 98 -0.02 -0.03 17.26
N GLY A 99 0.13 0.21 18.57
CA GLY A 99 -0.56 1.30 19.27
C GLY A 99 -2.05 1.04 19.52
N LEU A 100 -2.73 2.05 20.13
CA LEU A 100 -4.13 1.94 20.59
C LEU A 100 -5.12 2.74 19.72
N GLY A 101 -4.67 3.44 18.68
CA GLY A 101 -5.45 4.43 17.94
C GLY A 101 -6.76 3.92 17.32
N ASP A 102 -6.81 2.66 16.85
CA ASP A 102 -7.99 2.08 16.17
C ASP A 102 -8.94 1.32 17.10
N LEU A 103 -8.58 1.17 18.38
CA LEU A 103 -9.39 0.39 19.32
C LEU A 103 -10.77 0.98 19.58
N THR A 104 -10.88 2.29 19.61
CA THR A 104 -12.16 2.98 19.88
C THR A 104 -13.17 2.72 18.77
N THR A 105 -12.77 2.72 17.53
CA THR A 105 -13.63 2.43 16.37
C THR A 105 -13.99 0.95 16.30
N GLN A 106 -13.02 0.05 16.50
CA GLN A 106 -13.26 -1.39 16.50
C GLN A 106 -14.14 -1.84 17.68
N PHE A 107 -13.92 -1.27 18.87
CA PHE A 107 -14.76 -1.54 20.05
C PHE A 107 -16.17 -0.99 19.89
N SER A 108 -16.32 0.21 19.31
CA SER A 108 -17.62 0.79 18.96
C SER A 108 -18.39 -0.09 17.98
N ASP A 109 -17.73 -0.61 16.95
CA ASP A 109 -18.35 -1.54 15.99
C ASP A 109 -18.74 -2.87 16.63
N TRP A 110 -17.89 -3.41 17.48
CA TRP A 110 -18.17 -4.64 18.24
C TRP A 110 -19.36 -4.45 19.21
N TRP A 111 -19.37 -3.34 19.98
CA TRP A 111 -20.46 -3.00 20.90
C TRP A 111 -21.78 -2.74 20.19
N SER A 112 -21.74 -2.04 19.07
CA SER A 112 -22.92 -1.80 18.24
C SER A 112 -23.49 -3.10 17.65
N GLY A 113 -22.63 -4.08 17.39
CA GLY A 113 -23.03 -5.44 16.98
C GLY A 113 -23.74 -6.25 18.08
N LEU A 114 -23.45 -5.97 19.35
CA LEU A 114 -24.11 -6.61 20.50
C LEU A 114 -25.47 -5.98 20.82
N THR A 115 -25.63 -4.67 20.63
CA THR A 115 -26.80 -3.91 21.06
C THR A 115 -27.88 -3.73 19.99
N LYS A 116 -27.53 -3.88 18.70
CA LYS A 116 -28.50 -3.75 17.59
C LYS A 116 -29.32 -5.03 17.39
N THR A 117 -30.37 -5.19 18.18
CA THR A 117 -31.49 -6.14 17.92
C THR A 117 -32.44 -5.58 16.84
N GLY A 118 -31.94 -5.15 15.73
CA GLY A 118 -32.75 -4.79 14.59
C GLY A 118 -32.36 -5.70 13.41
N LYS A 119 -33.23 -6.65 13.09
CA LYS A 119 -33.13 -7.53 11.93
C LYS A 119 -33.07 -6.71 10.62
N LYS A 120 -31.92 -6.09 10.30
CA LYS A 120 -31.54 -5.94 8.90
C LYS A 120 -31.15 -7.35 8.45
N LYS A 121 -31.89 -7.95 7.51
CA LYS A 121 -31.44 -9.15 6.81
C LYS A 121 -30.02 -8.87 6.33
N GLN A 122 -29.01 -9.38 7.03
CA GLN A 122 -27.65 -9.35 6.52
C GLN A 122 -27.66 -10.24 5.29
N VAL A 123 -27.54 -9.63 4.13
CA VAL A 123 -27.25 -10.35 2.90
C VAL A 123 -25.87 -10.96 3.14
N LYS A 124 -25.85 -12.27 3.42
CA LYS A 124 -24.59 -13.02 3.51
C LYS A 124 -24.13 -13.23 2.08
N ALA A 125 -22.94 -12.75 1.75
CA ALA A 125 -22.29 -13.17 0.52
C ALA A 125 -22.22 -14.70 0.50
N ALA A 126 -22.55 -15.32 -0.62
CA ALA A 126 -22.26 -16.72 -0.82
C ALA A 126 -20.75 -16.94 -0.66
N VAL A 127 -20.33 -18.09 -0.14
CA VAL A 127 -18.92 -18.39 0.08
C VAL A 127 -18.14 -18.15 -1.21
N GLY A 128 -17.18 -17.25 -1.16
CA GLY A 128 -16.34 -16.90 -2.31
C GLY A 128 -16.84 -15.75 -3.19
N GLN A 129 -17.96 -15.10 -2.85
CA GLN A 129 -18.46 -13.90 -3.54
C GLN A 129 -18.14 -12.62 -2.77
N VAL A 130 -17.99 -11.50 -3.51
CA VAL A 130 -17.81 -10.18 -2.93
C VAL A 130 -19.16 -9.60 -2.54
N LEU A 131 -19.35 -9.25 -1.27
CA LEU A 131 -20.49 -8.45 -0.86
C LEU A 131 -20.18 -6.99 -1.15
N ILE A 132 -20.81 -6.44 -2.18
CA ILE A 132 -20.64 -5.04 -2.59
C ILE A 132 -21.69 -4.20 -1.86
N MET A 133 -21.27 -3.07 -1.32
CA MET A 133 -22.08 -2.16 -0.53
C MET A 133 -21.93 -0.74 -1.08
N ASP A 134 -22.98 0.04 -0.96
CA ASP A 134 -22.95 1.46 -1.35
C ASP A 134 -22.02 2.30 -0.45
N THR A 135 -21.95 3.59 -0.71
CA THR A 135 -21.18 4.58 0.06
C THR A 135 -21.56 4.57 1.55
N ASN A 136 -22.83 4.31 1.87
CA ASN A 136 -23.37 4.27 3.24
C ASN A 136 -23.15 2.90 3.93
N GLY A 137 -22.66 1.90 3.19
CA GLY A 137 -22.47 0.55 3.68
C GLY A 137 -23.74 -0.31 3.64
N ALA A 138 -24.75 0.09 2.88
CA ALA A 138 -25.92 -0.73 2.60
C ALA A 138 -25.58 -1.74 1.49
N ALA A 139 -25.81 -3.03 1.75
CA ALA A 139 -25.65 -4.09 0.76
C ALA A 139 -26.96 -4.29 0.02
N GLU A 140 -26.91 -4.30 -1.30
CA GLU A 140 -28.04 -4.71 -2.13
C GLU A 140 -28.06 -6.23 -2.27
N PRO A 141 -29.25 -6.87 -2.16
CA PRO A 141 -29.37 -8.29 -2.43
C PRO A 141 -29.05 -8.57 -3.92
N PRO A 142 -28.47 -9.75 -4.24
CA PRO A 142 -28.26 -10.12 -5.63
C PRO A 142 -29.59 -10.03 -6.41
N PRO A 143 -29.58 -9.41 -7.61
CA PRO A 143 -30.75 -9.37 -8.47
C PRO A 143 -31.23 -10.77 -8.87
N ALA A 144 -32.46 -10.92 -9.33
CA ALA A 144 -32.96 -12.19 -9.85
C ALA A 144 -32.24 -12.56 -11.15
N ALA A 145 -31.97 -13.84 -11.37
CA ALA A 145 -31.11 -14.34 -12.46
C ALA A 145 -31.61 -14.01 -13.89
N ASP A 146 -32.88 -13.68 -14.02
CA ASP A 146 -33.57 -13.38 -15.28
C ASP A 146 -33.71 -11.87 -15.56
N THR A 147 -33.06 -11.03 -14.73
CA THR A 147 -33.10 -9.57 -14.90
C THR A 147 -31.83 -9.02 -15.55
N PRO A 148 -31.92 -7.88 -16.28
CA PRO A 148 -30.73 -7.21 -16.83
C PRO A 148 -29.71 -6.80 -15.77
N GLU A 149 -30.17 -6.48 -14.58
CA GLU A 149 -29.35 -6.11 -13.43
C GLU A 149 -28.48 -7.28 -12.93
N PHE A 150 -28.92 -8.52 -13.18
CA PHE A 150 -28.13 -9.71 -12.84
C PHE A 150 -26.82 -9.76 -13.63
N LEU A 151 -26.84 -9.44 -14.94
CA LEU A 151 -25.64 -9.36 -15.75
C LEU A 151 -24.65 -8.32 -15.20
N GLN A 152 -25.16 -7.18 -14.73
CA GLN A 152 -24.33 -6.12 -14.15
C GLN A 152 -23.66 -6.60 -12.85
N TYR A 153 -24.44 -7.24 -11.98
CA TYR A 153 -23.95 -7.83 -10.73
C TYR A 153 -22.90 -8.93 -10.98
N GLU A 154 -23.21 -9.87 -11.86
CA GLU A 154 -22.31 -10.98 -12.22
C GLU A 154 -20.99 -10.48 -12.79
N SER A 155 -21.06 -9.49 -13.70
CA SER A 155 -19.88 -8.86 -14.30
C SER A 155 -19.01 -8.15 -13.27
N ALA A 156 -19.62 -7.47 -12.30
CA ALA A 156 -18.90 -6.85 -11.20
C ALA A 156 -18.23 -7.90 -10.28
N GLN A 157 -18.91 -9.04 -10.02
CA GLN A 157 -18.35 -10.17 -9.28
C GLN A 157 -17.13 -10.76 -10.01
N LEU A 158 -17.24 -10.97 -11.32
CA LEU A 158 -16.14 -11.48 -12.15
C LEU A 158 -14.92 -10.55 -12.09
N PHE A 159 -15.14 -9.24 -12.14
CA PHE A 159 -14.09 -8.24 -12.10
C PHE A 159 -13.41 -8.12 -10.72
N LEU A 160 -14.17 -8.25 -9.62
CA LEU A 160 -13.69 -7.97 -8.26
C LEU A 160 -13.19 -9.19 -7.50
N THR A 161 -13.78 -10.37 -7.68
CA THR A 161 -13.62 -11.52 -6.77
C THR A 161 -12.17 -11.95 -6.65
N LYS A 162 -11.52 -12.29 -7.76
CA LYS A 162 -10.13 -12.78 -7.77
C LYS A 162 -9.14 -11.71 -7.31
N PRO A 163 -9.18 -10.45 -7.81
CA PRO A 163 -8.29 -9.41 -7.35
C PRO A 163 -8.41 -9.11 -5.85
N LEU A 164 -9.62 -8.98 -5.30
CA LEU A 164 -9.81 -8.70 -3.88
C LEU A 164 -9.35 -9.85 -2.98
N ARG A 165 -9.59 -11.11 -3.40
CA ARG A 165 -9.06 -12.29 -2.70
C ARG A 165 -7.54 -12.27 -2.62
N LEU A 166 -6.85 -11.83 -3.68
CA LEU A 166 -5.41 -11.69 -3.74
C LEU A 166 -4.89 -10.42 -3.03
N GLY A 167 -5.78 -9.55 -2.56
CA GLY A 167 -5.41 -8.29 -1.91
C GLY A 167 -4.92 -7.22 -2.88
N ALA A 168 -5.48 -7.19 -4.09
CA ALA A 168 -5.09 -6.21 -5.11
C ALA A 168 -5.20 -4.76 -4.62
N GLU A 169 -4.22 -3.97 -5.00
CA GLU A 169 -4.10 -2.54 -4.66
C GLU A 169 -4.85 -1.66 -5.65
N HIS A 170 -4.72 -1.98 -6.90
CA HIS A 170 -5.36 -1.32 -8.02
C HIS A 170 -5.99 -2.34 -8.94
N LEU A 171 -7.12 -1.98 -9.52
CA LEU A 171 -7.77 -2.73 -10.57
C LEU A 171 -8.09 -1.76 -11.70
N ASP A 172 -7.74 -2.12 -12.91
CA ASP A 172 -7.99 -1.34 -14.11
C ASP A 172 -8.86 -2.16 -15.06
N LEU A 173 -9.98 -1.58 -15.48
CA LEU A 173 -10.80 -2.04 -16.59
C LEU A 173 -10.72 -0.97 -17.68
N ILE A 174 -9.96 -1.23 -18.72
CA ILE A 174 -9.72 -0.29 -19.82
C ILE A 174 -10.61 -0.69 -21.00
N ALA A 175 -11.45 0.24 -21.45
CA ALA A 175 -12.27 0.03 -22.63
C ALA A 175 -11.42 -0.20 -23.88
N GLY A 176 -11.82 -1.18 -24.69
CA GLY A 176 -11.11 -1.57 -25.92
C GLY A 176 -11.80 -2.75 -26.60
N GLU A 177 -11.20 -3.27 -27.65
CA GLU A 177 -11.66 -4.49 -28.35
C GLU A 177 -10.49 -5.47 -28.51
N PRO A 178 -10.37 -6.47 -27.60
CA PRO A 178 -11.18 -6.69 -26.38
C PRO A 178 -10.84 -5.73 -25.24
N PRO A 179 -11.75 -5.56 -24.26
CA PRO A 179 -11.46 -4.79 -23.04
C PRO A 179 -10.29 -5.40 -22.28
N ALA A 180 -9.41 -4.55 -21.71
CA ALA A 180 -8.26 -5.01 -20.96
C ALA A 180 -8.53 -4.92 -19.44
N VAL A 181 -8.48 -6.06 -18.77
CA VAL A 181 -8.61 -6.18 -17.32
C VAL A 181 -7.25 -6.46 -16.73
N SER A 182 -6.83 -5.65 -15.77
CA SER A 182 -5.59 -5.88 -15.02
C SER A 182 -5.73 -5.44 -13.57
N TYR A 183 -4.94 -6.05 -12.70
CA TYR A 183 -4.86 -5.68 -11.29
C TYR A 183 -3.42 -5.76 -10.78
N TYR A 184 -3.16 -5.08 -9.68
CA TYR A 184 -1.83 -4.99 -9.09
C TYR A 184 -1.85 -5.53 -7.67
N VAL A 185 -0.97 -6.50 -7.39
CA VAL A 185 -0.75 -7.05 -6.06
C VAL A 185 0.72 -6.87 -5.72
N ASP A 186 1.01 -6.23 -4.59
CA ASP A 186 2.37 -5.95 -4.14
C ASP A 186 3.23 -5.27 -5.22
N GLY A 187 2.62 -4.36 -6.01
CA GLY A 187 3.26 -3.63 -7.09
C GLY A 187 3.52 -4.42 -8.38
N MET A 188 3.09 -5.69 -8.44
CA MET A 188 3.16 -6.51 -9.65
C MET A 188 1.84 -6.49 -10.40
N LYS A 189 1.92 -6.32 -11.72
CA LYS A 189 0.76 -6.34 -12.60
C LYS A 189 0.40 -7.78 -12.96
N TYR A 190 -0.88 -8.10 -12.82
CA TYR A 190 -1.49 -9.35 -13.25
C TYR A 190 -2.62 -9.07 -14.22
N ASN A 191 -2.83 -9.97 -15.16
CA ASN A 191 -4.00 -9.90 -16.03
C ASN A 191 -5.21 -10.44 -15.27
N GLY A 192 -6.32 -9.71 -15.39
CA GLY A 192 -7.62 -10.14 -14.90
C GLY A 192 -8.25 -11.20 -15.81
N GLU A 193 -9.45 -11.63 -15.45
CA GLU A 193 -10.22 -12.52 -16.30
C GLU A 193 -10.67 -11.78 -17.57
N ALA A 194 -10.68 -12.49 -18.69
CA ALA A 194 -11.10 -11.92 -19.95
C ALA A 194 -12.60 -11.56 -19.88
N MET A 195 -12.93 -10.36 -20.28
CA MET A 195 -14.31 -9.88 -20.37
C MET A 195 -14.61 -9.45 -21.80
N ASP A 196 -15.81 -9.71 -22.27
CA ASP A 196 -16.28 -9.08 -23.49
C ASP A 196 -16.78 -7.64 -23.23
N ARG A 197 -17.13 -6.94 -24.29
CA ARG A 197 -17.57 -5.54 -24.21
C ARG A 197 -18.86 -5.36 -23.39
N ASN A 198 -19.77 -6.34 -23.47
CA ASN A 198 -21.05 -6.27 -22.75
C ASN A 198 -20.84 -6.43 -21.25
N HIS A 199 -20.06 -7.45 -20.84
CA HIS A 199 -19.70 -7.67 -19.44
C HIS A 199 -18.88 -6.50 -18.88
N ALA A 200 -17.90 -5.99 -19.64
CA ALA A 200 -17.13 -4.83 -19.21
C ALA A 200 -18.02 -3.58 -18.98
N GLY A 201 -18.91 -3.28 -19.90
CA GLY A 201 -19.88 -2.19 -19.76
C GLY A 201 -20.84 -2.39 -18.59
N ALA A 202 -21.34 -3.61 -18.42
CA ALA A 202 -22.22 -3.99 -17.31
C ALA A 202 -21.54 -3.84 -15.94
N ALA A 203 -20.29 -4.27 -15.82
CA ALA A 203 -19.49 -4.08 -14.59
C ALA A 203 -19.31 -2.60 -14.26
N VAL A 204 -18.95 -1.76 -15.25
CA VAL A 204 -18.81 -0.31 -15.05
C VAL A 204 -20.11 0.31 -14.55
N GLN A 205 -21.25 -0.03 -15.15
CA GLN A 205 -22.55 0.47 -14.71
C GLN A 205 -22.87 0.10 -13.28
N TYR A 206 -22.70 -1.17 -12.90
CA TYR A 206 -22.95 -1.60 -11.53
C TYR A 206 -22.06 -0.88 -10.52
N LEU A 207 -20.76 -0.75 -10.81
CA LEU A 207 -19.82 -0.08 -9.91
C LEU A 207 -20.09 1.41 -9.76
N LYS A 208 -20.52 2.09 -10.85
CA LYS A 208 -20.97 3.49 -10.78
C LYS A 208 -22.22 3.64 -9.94
N HIS A 209 -23.19 2.74 -10.09
CA HIS A 209 -24.39 2.72 -9.26
C HIS A 209 -24.06 2.60 -7.78
N MET A 210 -23.21 1.63 -7.40
CA MET A 210 -22.79 1.42 -6.02
C MET A 210 -22.00 2.61 -5.43
N ALA A 211 -21.26 3.32 -6.27
CA ALA A 211 -20.53 4.54 -5.89
C ALA A 211 -21.37 5.82 -5.98
N GLN A 212 -22.66 5.73 -6.32
CA GLN A 212 -23.59 6.85 -6.50
C GLN A 212 -23.11 7.91 -7.51
N LEU A 213 -22.48 7.46 -8.60
CA LEU A 213 -22.02 8.30 -9.70
C LEU A 213 -23.13 8.50 -10.74
N ASP A 214 -23.03 9.56 -11.54
CA ASP A 214 -23.99 9.83 -12.62
C ASP A 214 -23.85 8.77 -13.74
N MET A 215 -24.90 8.00 -13.95
CA MET A 215 -24.97 6.93 -14.95
C MET A 215 -25.02 7.46 -16.39
N ASN A 216 -25.48 8.70 -16.57
CA ASN A 216 -25.65 9.32 -17.89
C ASN A 216 -24.37 10.02 -18.37
N GLU A 217 -23.54 10.50 -17.45
CA GLU A 217 -22.26 11.10 -17.79
C GLU A 217 -21.22 10.00 -18.06
N ARG A 218 -20.80 9.87 -19.31
CA ARG A 218 -19.85 8.84 -19.78
C ARG A 218 -18.54 9.40 -20.32
N ARG A 219 -18.38 10.72 -20.36
CA ARG A 219 -17.21 11.37 -20.95
C ARG A 219 -16.32 12.04 -19.92
N LYS A 220 -16.90 12.73 -18.95
CA LYS A 220 -16.16 13.45 -17.93
C LYS A 220 -15.67 12.48 -16.85
N PRO A 221 -14.47 12.71 -16.30
CA PRO A 221 -14.01 11.93 -15.15
C PRO A 221 -14.97 12.08 -13.97
N GLN A 222 -15.32 10.96 -13.34
CA GLN A 222 -16.10 10.92 -12.11
C GLN A 222 -15.33 10.12 -11.07
N THR A 223 -15.37 10.56 -9.82
CA THR A 223 -14.73 9.84 -8.70
C THR A 223 -15.76 9.67 -7.60
N GLY A 224 -15.80 8.47 -7.02
CA GLY A 224 -16.65 8.12 -5.90
C GLY A 224 -16.04 7.01 -5.07
N THR A 225 -16.79 6.54 -4.07
CA THR A 225 -16.35 5.46 -3.20
C THR A 225 -17.49 4.48 -2.96
N PHE A 226 -17.16 3.21 -2.82
CA PHE A 226 -18.08 2.18 -2.35
C PHE A 226 -17.33 1.22 -1.43
N ARG A 227 -18.04 0.33 -0.77
CA ARG A 227 -17.45 -0.64 0.15
C ARG A 227 -17.63 -2.05 -0.36
N ALA A 228 -16.71 -2.94 0.03
CA ALA A 228 -16.81 -4.35 -0.28
C ALA A 228 -16.36 -5.20 0.91
N LEU A 229 -16.93 -6.41 1.03
CA LEU A 229 -16.53 -7.40 2.00
C LEU A 229 -16.23 -8.72 1.27
N MET A 230 -14.99 -9.22 1.44
CA MET A 230 -14.53 -10.47 0.85
C MET A 230 -13.79 -11.29 1.90
N ASP A 231 -14.22 -12.54 2.11
CA ASP A 231 -13.61 -13.48 3.06
C ASP A 231 -13.38 -12.86 4.47
N GLY A 232 -14.35 -12.04 4.94
CA GLY A 232 -14.31 -11.36 6.23
C GLY A 232 -13.47 -10.06 6.25
N LYS A 233 -12.77 -9.74 5.18
CA LYS A 233 -11.99 -8.50 5.06
C LYS A 233 -12.84 -7.40 4.43
N LYS A 234 -12.88 -6.23 5.08
CA LYS A 234 -13.56 -5.03 4.58
C LYS A 234 -12.63 -4.26 3.64
N TYR A 235 -13.17 -3.74 2.56
CA TYR A 235 -12.47 -2.87 1.60
C TYR A 235 -13.26 -1.58 1.44
N THR A 236 -12.56 -0.45 1.50
CA THR A 236 -13.05 0.83 0.98
C THR A 236 -12.43 0.99 -0.40
N ILE A 237 -13.26 1.11 -1.43
CA ILE A 237 -12.81 1.14 -2.81
C ILE A 237 -13.14 2.49 -3.41
N GLN A 238 -12.11 3.22 -3.82
CA GLN A 238 -12.25 4.44 -4.61
C GLN A 238 -12.34 4.06 -6.07
N ILE A 239 -13.37 4.53 -6.76
CA ILE A 239 -13.58 4.36 -8.18
C ILE A 239 -13.34 5.68 -8.90
N THR A 240 -12.60 5.63 -10.00
CA THR A 240 -12.49 6.72 -10.96
C THR A 240 -12.91 6.19 -12.33
N SER A 241 -13.97 6.77 -12.89
CA SER A 241 -14.47 6.47 -14.23
C SER A 241 -13.99 7.54 -15.19
N LEU A 242 -13.60 7.15 -16.40
CA LEU A 242 -13.11 8.02 -17.46
C LEU A 242 -13.62 7.54 -18.81
N GLY A 243 -14.28 8.42 -19.55
CA GLY A 243 -14.74 8.13 -20.92
C GLY A 243 -13.61 8.20 -21.94
N SER A 244 -13.67 7.31 -22.92
CA SER A 244 -12.81 7.29 -24.10
C SER A 244 -13.63 7.02 -25.36
N THR A 245 -13.01 7.12 -26.54
CA THR A 245 -13.65 6.78 -27.82
C THR A 245 -14.01 5.29 -27.91
N ALA A 246 -13.30 4.42 -27.19
CA ALA A 246 -13.56 2.98 -27.16
C ALA A 246 -14.61 2.57 -26.13
N GLY A 247 -15.03 3.48 -25.24
CA GLY A 247 -15.97 3.22 -24.16
C GLY A 247 -15.52 3.84 -22.84
N GLU A 248 -16.17 3.47 -21.76
CA GLU A 248 -15.87 3.95 -20.42
C GLU A 248 -14.87 3.00 -19.71
N SER A 249 -13.79 3.55 -19.21
CA SER A 249 -12.74 2.85 -18.44
C SER A 249 -12.89 3.15 -16.96
N VAL A 250 -12.55 2.20 -16.10
CA VAL A 250 -12.62 2.35 -14.65
C VAL A 250 -11.30 1.97 -14.01
N LYS A 251 -10.86 2.79 -13.08
CA LYS A 251 -9.75 2.51 -12.17
C LYS A 251 -10.29 2.41 -10.74
N LEU A 252 -9.98 1.33 -10.07
CA LEU A 252 -10.29 1.12 -8.67
C LEU A 252 -9.01 1.15 -7.82
N ILE A 253 -9.09 1.79 -6.65
CA ILE A 253 -8.02 1.79 -5.65
C ILE A 253 -8.62 1.27 -4.35
N THR A 254 -8.04 0.21 -3.80
CA THR A 254 -8.51 -0.40 -2.55
C THR A 254 -7.82 0.21 -1.35
N ASN A 255 -8.58 0.51 -0.29
CA ASN A 255 -8.10 1.05 0.99
C ASN A 255 -7.08 2.20 0.85
N PRO A 256 -7.38 3.28 0.13
CA PRO A 256 -6.40 4.33 -0.16
C PRO A 256 -5.81 4.96 1.11
N LYS A 257 -6.60 5.17 2.16
CA LYS A 257 -6.14 5.76 3.43
C LYS A 257 -5.17 4.86 4.18
N GLU A 258 -5.46 3.56 4.34
CA GLU A 258 -4.60 2.60 5.04
C GLU A 258 -3.20 2.47 4.41
N ARG A 259 -3.08 2.74 3.12
CA ARG A 259 -1.83 2.64 2.37
C ARG A 259 -0.90 3.81 2.55
N GLN A 260 -1.41 4.92 3.06
CA GLN A 260 -0.70 6.18 3.23
C GLN A 260 -0.42 6.50 4.70
N ASP A 261 -1.01 5.72 5.63
CA ASP A 261 -0.91 5.97 7.07
C ASP A 261 0.26 5.22 7.71
N PHE A 262 1.44 5.26 7.06
CA PHE A 262 2.64 4.68 7.62
C PHE A 262 3.36 5.67 8.52
N LYS A 263 3.72 5.20 9.73
CA LYS A 263 4.70 5.87 10.58
C LYS A 263 6.11 5.50 10.13
N LEU A 264 7.07 6.38 10.41
CA LEU A 264 8.47 6.17 10.03
C LEU A 264 9.02 4.81 10.50
N ASP A 265 8.66 4.38 11.73
CA ASP A 265 9.04 3.09 12.31
C ASP A 265 8.52 1.87 11.53
N ALA A 266 7.40 2.00 10.82
CA ALA A 266 6.78 0.94 10.05
C ALA A 266 7.28 0.85 8.60
N MET A 267 8.12 1.79 8.16
CA MET A 267 8.56 1.88 6.77
C MET A 267 9.60 0.80 6.37
N GLY A 268 10.32 0.24 7.34
CA GLY A 268 11.37 -0.77 7.10
C GLY A 268 12.80 -0.24 7.22
N PHE A 269 12.98 0.94 7.80
CA PHE A 269 14.29 1.42 8.20
C PHE A 269 14.91 0.53 9.29
N SER A 270 16.25 0.42 9.32
CA SER A 270 16.94 -0.14 10.47
C SER A 270 16.91 0.82 11.67
N GLU A 271 17.10 0.31 12.88
CA GLU A 271 17.19 1.14 14.10
C GLU A 271 18.27 2.22 13.98
N GLU A 272 19.44 1.89 13.40
CA GLU A 272 20.52 2.83 13.14
C GLU A 272 20.09 3.94 12.18
N GLN A 273 19.34 3.60 11.12
CA GLN A 273 18.82 4.58 10.17
C GLN A 273 17.79 5.49 10.82
N LEU A 274 16.86 4.93 11.62
CA LEU A 274 15.88 5.71 12.37
C LEU A 274 16.54 6.67 13.36
N ALA A 275 17.53 6.21 14.10
CA ALA A 275 18.31 7.05 15.02
C ALA A 275 19.00 8.19 14.26
N THR A 276 19.60 7.89 13.11
CA THR A 276 20.25 8.89 12.24
C THR A 276 19.27 9.93 11.70
N ILE A 277 18.11 9.49 11.23
CA ILE A 277 17.06 10.39 10.72
C ILE A 277 16.55 11.30 11.84
N ARG A 278 16.26 10.73 13.02
CA ARG A 278 15.77 11.48 14.18
C ARG A 278 16.78 12.47 14.74
N ALA A 279 18.07 12.08 14.79
CA ALA A 279 19.14 13.00 15.19
C ALA A 279 19.28 14.20 14.23
N ASN A 280 18.94 14.01 12.94
CA ASN A 280 18.96 15.08 11.95
C ASN A 280 17.61 15.80 11.80
N ARG A 281 16.58 15.44 12.58
CA ARG A 281 15.28 16.12 12.58
C ARG A 281 15.34 17.48 13.22
N GLU A 282 16.12 17.62 14.29
CA GLU A 282 16.31 18.88 14.99
C GLU A 282 17.17 19.84 14.18
N GLY A 283 16.85 21.11 14.21
CA GLY A 283 17.46 22.15 13.40
C GLY A 283 16.93 22.15 11.95
N GLY A 284 17.18 23.25 11.25
CA GLY A 284 16.76 23.45 9.86
C GLY A 284 17.58 22.65 8.84
N GLY A 285 17.30 22.89 7.60
CA GLY A 285 18.03 22.36 6.48
C GLY A 285 17.15 21.60 5.48
N LEU A 286 17.76 21.24 4.36
CA LEU A 286 17.11 20.56 3.26
C LEU A 286 17.39 19.05 3.32
N VAL A 287 16.35 18.27 3.08
CA VAL A 287 16.41 16.80 2.97
C VAL A 287 15.83 16.39 1.62
N LEU A 288 16.60 15.63 0.85
CA LEU A 288 16.11 15.04 -0.39
C LEU A 288 15.52 13.65 -0.09
N LEU A 289 14.31 13.42 -0.58
CA LEU A 289 13.61 12.13 -0.48
C LEU A 289 13.46 11.55 -1.87
N GLY A 290 14.00 10.37 -2.11
CA GLY A 290 14.03 9.76 -3.44
C GLY A 290 13.39 8.39 -3.48
N ALA A 291 12.68 8.11 -4.58
CA ALA A 291 12.27 6.76 -4.97
C ALA A 291 11.92 6.73 -6.46
N PRO A 292 12.12 5.60 -7.16
CA PRO A 292 11.60 5.40 -8.50
C PRO A 292 10.07 5.43 -8.54
N ARG A 293 9.49 5.54 -9.72
CA ARG A 293 8.02 5.55 -9.88
C ARG A 293 7.39 4.28 -9.31
N GLY A 294 6.34 4.44 -8.49
CA GLY A 294 5.61 3.33 -7.86
C GLY A 294 6.37 2.64 -6.72
N GLN A 295 7.50 3.21 -6.25
CA GLN A 295 8.34 2.66 -5.18
C GLN A 295 8.18 3.38 -3.84
N GLY A 296 7.02 4.03 -3.61
CA GLY A 296 6.65 4.55 -2.30
C GLY A 296 7.19 5.94 -1.95
N LEU A 297 7.49 6.81 -2.94
CA LEU A 297 7.96 8.18 -2.67
C LEU A 297 6.95 8.96 -1.80
N THR A 298 5.67 8.96 -2.17
CA THR A 298 4.62 9.67 -1.42
C THR A 298 4.52 9.16 0.02
N SER A 299 4.55 7.84 0.21
CA SER A 299 4.54 7.23 1.55
C SER A 299 5.77 7.64 2.38
N LEU A 300 6.96 7.70 1.76
CA LEU A 300 8.18 8.17 2.41
C LEU A 300 8.06 9.65 2.81
N CYS A 301 7.61 10.51 1.90
CA CYS A 301 7.38 11.93 2.17
C CYS A 301 6.40 12.12 3.33
N TYR A 302 5.26 11.43 3.32
CA TYR A 302 4.26 11.54 4.37
C TYR A 302 4.75 10.98 5.71
N ALA A 303 5.51 9.87 5.72
CA ALA A 303 6.08 9.33 6.93
C ALA A 303 7.10 10.28 7.58
N MET A 304 7.96 10.93 6.75
CA MET A 304 8.88 11.95 7.23
C MET A 304 8.16 13.19 7.78
N LEU A 305 7.07 13.60 7.15
CA LEU A 305 6.29 14.75 7.59
C LEU A 305 5.56 14.46 8.91
N ARG A 306 4.98 13.26 9.06
CA ARG A 306 4.30 12.83 10.30
C ARG A 306 5.23 12.62 11.49
N ASP A 307 6.53 12.58 11.28
CA ASP A 307 7.52 12.56 12.38
C ASP A 307 7.64 13.94 13.05
N HIS A 308 7.10 15.01 12.43
CA HIS A 308 6.91 16.32 13.03
C HIS A 308 5.53 16.44 13.67
N ASP A 309 5.46 17.15 14.80
CA ASP A 309 4.20 17.46 15.44
C ASP A 309 3.54 18.65 14.73
N ALA A 310 2.50 18.38 13.94
CA ALA A 310 1.79 19.41 13.18
C ALA A 310 0.98 20.39 14.05
N PHE A 311 0.86 20.15 15.37
CA PHE A 311 0.26 21.10 16.31
C PHE A 311 1.30 22.08 16.88
N LEU A 312 2.58 21.71 16.85
CA LEU A 312 3.68 22.56 17.32
C LEU A 312 4.36 23.34 16.19
N PHE A 313 4.34 22.81 14.97
CA PHE A 313 5.02 23.37 13.81
C PHE A 313 4.00 23.77 12.73
N HIS A 314 4.27 24.89 12.07
CA HIS A 314 3.52 25.32 10.90
C HIS A 314 3.98 24.49 9.67
N VAL A 315 3.21 23.43 9.37
CA VAL A 315 3.57 22.42 8.36
C VAL A 315 2.80 22.65 7.07
N HIS A 316 3.52 22.81 5.96
CA HIS A 316 2.94 22.95 4.62
C HIS A 316 3.42 21.88 3.68
N THR A 317 2.57 21.52 2.72
CA THR A 317 2.97 20.72 1.57
C THR A 317 2.66 21.42 0.24
N ILE A 318 3.41 21.08 -0.80
CA ILE A 318 3.12 21.43 -2.19
C ILE A 318 3.15 20.13 -2.97
N GLU A 319 1.98 19.71 -3.47
CA GLU A 319 1.79 18.39 -4.07
C GLU A 319 0.91 18.46 -5.34
N ARG A 320 1.25 17.63 -6.35
CA ARG A 320 0.35 17.40 -7.48
C ARG A 320 -0.68 16.34 -7.05
N ALA A 321 -1.93 16.74 -6.81
CA ALA A 321 -3.02 15.87 -6.37
C ALA A 321 -2.70 15.13 -5.05
N PRO A 322 -2.88 15.75 -3.88
CA PRO A 322 -2.73 15.09 -2.60
C PRO A 322 -3.53 13.78 -2.53
N GLU A 323 -2.90 12.71 -2.06
CA GLU A 323 -3.52 11.37 -2.05
C GLU A 323 -4.35 11.15 -0.77
N VAL A 324 -3.99 11.82 0.32
CA VAL A 324 -4.64 11.71 1.63
C VAL A 324 -4.66 13.07 2.31
N ASP A 325 -5.76 13.37 2.97
CA ASP A 325 -5.89 14.53 3.85
C ASP A 325 -5.12 14.29 5.16
N MET A 326 -4.23 15.23 5.51
CA MET A 326 -3.36 15.14 6.69
C MET A 326 -3.79 16.17 7.74
N GLU A 327 -4.18 15.69 8.90
CA GLU A 327 -4.62 16.54 10.02
C GLU A 327 -3.48 17.45 10.49
N GLY A 328 -3.78 18.72 10.67
CA GLY A 328 -2.81 19.75 11.12
C GLY A 328 -1.84 20.21 10.04
N VAL A 329 -1.91 19.73 8.81
CA VAL A 329 -1.03 20.07 7.68
C VAL A 329 -1.78 20.91 6.65
N THR A 330 -1.22 22.05 6.26
CA THR A 330 -1.76 22.86 5.17
C THR A 330 -1.28 22.31 3.83
N GLN A 331 -2.16 21.59 3.13
CA GLN A 331 -1.84 20.95 1.85
C GLN A 331 -2.18 21.88 0.68
N ASN A 332 -1.16 22.27 -0.08
CA ASN A 332 -1.29 23.15 -1.24
C ASN A 332 -1.25 22.28 -2.51
N ALA A 333 -2.43 22.07 -3.10
CA ALA A 333 -2.55 21.24 -4.29
C ALA A 333 -2.16 22.02 -5.56
N LEU A 334 -1.25 21.45 -6.35
CA LEU A 334 -0.97 21.86 -7.72
C LEU A 334 -1.82 21.03 -8.68
N ALA A 335 -2.32 21.64 -9.73
CA ALA A 335 -2.97 20.90 -10.81
C ALA A 335 -1.99 19.87 -11.42
N ALA A 336 -2.50 18.69 -11.81
CA ALA A 336 -1.65 17.64 -12.37
C ALA A 336 -0.85 18.09 -13.60
N ASN A 337 -1.39 19.05 -14.36
CA ASN A 337 -0.79 19.66 -15.55
C ASN A 337 -0.28 21.10 -15.31
N ALA A 338 -0.07 21.49 -14.06
CA ALA A 338 0.46 22.82 -13.73
C ALA A 338 1.79 23.06 -14.43
N SER A 339 1.90 24.23 -15.03
CA SER A 339 3.12 24.70 -15.70
C SER A 339 4.22 25.02 -14.68
N PRO A 340 5.52 25.05 -15.09
CA PRO A 340 6.60 25.47 -14.22
C PRO A 340 6.39 26.88 -13.60
N ALA A 341 5.76 27.79 -14.35
CA ALA A 341 5.46 29.13 -13.85
C ALA A 341 4.38 29.13 -12.75
N GLU A 342 3.40 28.23 -12.82
CA GLU A 342 2.39 28.04 -11.77
C GLU A 342 3.01 27.39 -10.56
N GLU A 343 3.90 26.41 -10.74
CA GLU A 343 4.67 25.80 -9.65
C GLU A 343 5.45 26.88 -8.90
N ALA A 344 6.22 27.74 -9.60
CA ALA A 344 6.98 28.81 -9.00
C ALA A 344 6.11 29.81 -8.22
N LYS A 345 4.91 30.14 -8.71
CA LYS A 345 3.98 31.01 -7.98
C LYS A 345 3.52 30.39 -6.65
N VAL A 346 3.17 29.10 -6.67
CA VAL A 346 2.73 28.40 -5.46
C VAL A 346 3.89 28.26 -4.47
N VAL A 347 5.09 27.90 -4.94
CA VAL A 347 6.30 27.82 -4.09
C VAL A 347 6.57 29.16 -3.43
N ASN A 348 6.60 30.27 -4.19
CA ASN A 348 6.84 31.60 -3.66
C ASN A 348 5.75 32.01 -2.65
N TRP A 349 4.48 31.70 -2.94
CA TRP A 349 3.39 32.02 -2.03
C TRP A 349 3.53 31.24 -0.70
N VAL A 350 3.81 29.92 -0.75
CA VAL A 350 3.98 29.10 0.46
C VAL A 350 5.22 29.54 1.24
N VAL A 351 6.33 29.82 0.58
CA VAL A 351 7.55 30.34 1.22
C VAL A 351 7.27 31.67 1.95
N SER A 352 6.41 32.53 1.39
CA SER A 352 6.03 33.80 2.05
C SER A 352 5.15 33.62 3.30
N GLN A 353 4.58 32.44 3.51
CA GLN A 353 3.85 32.10 4.76
C GLN A 353 4.81 31.66 5.89
N GLU A 354 6.11 31.59 5.59
CA GLU A 354 7.18 31.23 6.55
C GLU A 354 6.91 29.93 7.33
N PRO A 355 6.57 28.79 6.66
CA PRO A 355 6.35 27.52 7.36
C PRO A 355 7.63 27.04 8.05
N ASP A 356 7.48 26.38 9.22
CA ASP A 356 8.58 25.71 9.90
C ASP A 356 9.03 24.46 9.16
N VAL A 357 8.05 23.73 8.59
CA VAL A 357 8.28 22.52 7.81
C VAL A 357 7.57 22.62 6.48
N LEU A 358 8.31 22.48 5.39
CA LEU A 358 7.78 22.49 4.03
C LEU A 358 8.16 21.19 3.30
N MET A 359 7.19 20.51 2.73
CA MET A 359 7.40 19.37 1.84
C MET A 359 6.96 19.73 0.41
N VAL A 360 7.82 19.48 -0.56
CA VAL A 360 7.52 19.67 -1.98
C VAL A 360 7.74 18.36 -2.71
N THR A 361 6.72 17.87 -3.41
CA THR A 361 6.84 16.66 -4.24
C THR A 361 6.91 17.05 -5.73
N SER A 362 7.71 16.31 -6.50
CA SER A 362 7.76 16.43 -7.96
C SER A 362 8.15 17.84 -8.46
N LEU A 363 9.19 18.41 -7.88
CA LEU A 363 9.75 19.70 -8.29
C LEU A 363 10.38 19.60 -9.67
N GLU A 364 10.01 20.48 -10.60
CA GLU A 364 10.48 20.49 -11.99
C GLU A 364 11.16 21.82 -12.37
N GLU A 365 10.86 22.90 -11.62
CA GLU A 365 11.26 24.25 -11.96
C GLU A 365 12.54 24.66 -11.22
N SER A 366 13.56 25.13 -11.97
CA SER A 366 14.87 25.50 -11.42
C SER A 366 14.82 26.67 -10.44
N ARG A 367 14.01 27.68 -10.73
CA ARG A 367 13.84 28.84 -9.84
C ARG A 367 13.25 28.43 -8.50
N SER A 368 12.22 27.57 -8.52
CA SER A 368 11.64 27.00 -7.33
C SER A 368 12.67 26.23 -6.49
N ALA A 369 13.55 25.47 -7.15
CA ALA A 369 14.64 24.76 -6.47
C ALA A 369 15.63 25.71 -5.79
N MET A 370 16.00 26.81 -6.46
CA MET A 370 16.88 27.85 -5.88
C MET A 370 16.23 28.53 -4.68
N ASP A 371 14.94 28.85 -4.77
CA ASP A 371 14.20 29.53 -3.68
C ASP A 371 14.06 28.60 -2.47
N LEU A 372 13.77 27.30 -2.67
CA LEU A 372 13.75 26.30 -1.62
C LEU A 372 15.12 26.07 -0.98
N ALA A 373 16.20 26.05 -1.78
CA ALA A 373 17.57 25.94 -1.26
C ALA A 373 17.96 27.12 -0.37
N LYS A 374 17.49 28.33 -0.68
CA LYS A 374 17.67 29.53 0.16
C LYS A 374 16.80 29.49 1.39
N PHE A 375 15.53 29.13 1.23
CA PHE A 375 14.53 29.07 2.28
C PHE A 375 14.86 28.04 3.37
N SER A 376 15.55 26.93 3.01
CA SER A 376 15.89 25.83 3.91
C SER A 376 16.99 26.17 4.95
N ALA A 377 17.28 27.45 5.18
CA ALA A 377 18.18 27.85 6.27
C ALA A 377 17.52 27.59 7.65
N ASP A 378 18.37 27.29 8.63
CA ASP A 378 17.93 27.09 10.02
C ASP A 378 17.09 28.28 10.53
N PRO A 379 15.94 28.04 11.21
CA PRO A 379 15.43 26.75 11.75
C PRO A 379 14.50 25.97 10.79
N ARG A 380 14.28 26.41 9.56
CA ARG A 380 13.29 25.87 8.63
C ARG A 380 13.72 24.54 8.05
N ARG A 381 12.82 23.54 8.07
CA ARG A 381 13.02 22.22 7.48
C ARG A 381 12.31 22.10 6.11
N VAL A 382 13.05 21.71 5.09
CA VAL A 382 12.51 21.52 3.74
C VAL A 382 12.75 20.09 3.28
N TYR A 383 11.69 19.39 2.91
CA TYR A 383 11.72 18.08 2.27
C TYR A 383 11.43 18.23 0.77
N VAL A 384 12.30 17.70 -0.06
CA VAL A 384 12.08 17.69 -1.52
C VAL A 384 12.01 16.26 -2.01
N GLY A 385 10.82 15.86 -2.45
CA GLY A 385 10.58 14.56 -3.06
C GLY A 385 10.96 14.54 -4.54
N MET A 386 11.75 13.55 -4.98
CA MET A 386 12.19 13.42 -6.35
C MET A 386 12.26 11.98 -6.84
N ARG A 387 12.22 11.79 -8.16
CA ARG A 387 12.35 10.47 -8.78
C ARG A 387 13.82 10.12 -8.94
N ALA A 388 14.36 9.36 -7.97
CA ALA A 388 15.77 8.98 -7.95
C ALA A 388 15.94 7.52 -7.57
N GLY A 389 16.90 6.85 -8.18
CA GLY A 389 17.20 5.45 -7.95
C GLY A 389 18.27 5.20 -6.88
N SER A 390 19.07 6.20 -6.53
CA SER A 390 20.12 6.16 -5.50
C SER A 390 20.32 7.55 -4.91
N THR A 391 21.00 7.62 -3.75
CA THR A 391 21.36 8.91 -3.12
C THR A 391 22.23 9.78 -4.01
N LEU A 392 23.15 9.17 -4.76
CA LEU A 392 23.98 9.89 -5.73
C LEU A 392 23.17 10.44 -6.92
N ASP A 393 22.20 9.67 -7.39
CA ASP A 393 21.31 10.12 -8.47
C ASP A 393 20.47 11.31 -7.99
N ALA A 394 19.89 11.24 -6.80
CA ALA A 394 19.16 12.34 -6.18
C ALA A 394 20.03 13.59 -6.03
N LEU A 395 21.27 13.43 -5.56
CA LEU A 395 22.23 14.52 -5.41
C LEU A 395 22.55 15.19 -6.75
N LYS A 396 22.82 14.40 -7.79
CA LYS A 396 23.11 14.91 -9.14
C LYS A 396 21.93 15.67 -9.73
N GLN A 397 20.72 15.11 -9.60
CA GLN A 397 19.50 15.76 -10.07
C GLN A 397 19.25 17.08 -9.34
N TRP A 398 19.41 17.10 -8.00
CA TRP A 398 19.25 18.31 -7.20
C TRP A 398 20.24 19.41 -7.60
N ARG A 399 21.55 19.09 -7.70
CA ARG A 399 22.58 20.04 -8.14
C ARG A 399 22.31 20.61 -9.53
N LYS A 400 21.88 19.73 -10.47
CA LYS A 400 21.50 20.14 -11.82
C LYS A 400 20.26 21.06 -11.81
N LEU A 401 19.28 20.77 -10.96
CA LEU A 401 18.05 21.53 -10.88
C LEU A 401 18.29 22.93 -10.29
N VAL A 402 19.09 23.03 -9.22
CA VAL A 402 19.46 24.32 -8.61
C VAL A 402 20.40 25.12 -9.53
N GLY A 403 21.32 24.48 -10.26
CA GLY A 403 22.25 25.12 -11.21
C GLY A 403 23.41 25.85 -10.55
N ASP A 404 23.45 25.98 -9.23
CA ASP A 404 24.52 26.53 -8.42
C ASP A 404 24.92 25.50 -7.35
N ASP A 405 26.09 24.93 -7.48
CA ASP A 405 26.60 23.89 -6.60
C ASP A 405 26.77 24.37 -5.13
N ALA A 406 27.22 25.60 -4.95
CA ALA A 406 27.42 26.16 -3.62
C ALA A 406 26.07 26.33 -2.90
N LEU A 407 25.06 26.84 -3.59
CA LEU A 407 23.71 27.00 -3.09
C LEU A 407 23.04 25.64 -2.85
N ALA A 408 23.16 24.70 -3.81
CA ALA A 408 22.58 23.37 -3.71
C ALA A 408 23.07 22.58 -2.49
N MET A 409 24.34 22.78 -2.12
CA MET A 409 24.99 22.09 -1.02
C MET A 409 24.90 22.84 0.32
N LYS A 410 24.59 24.13 0.33
CA LYS A 410 24.70 24.99 1.53
C LYS A 410 23.93 24.46 2.73
N ASN A 411 22.65 24.15 2.54
CA ASN A 411 21.73 23.72 3.60
C ASN A 411 21.30 22.24 3.46
N LEU A 412 21.85 21.51 2.50
CA LEU A 412 21.55 20.09 2.32
C LEU A 412 22.14 19.28 3.48
N LYS A 413 21.28 18.61 4.24
CA LYS A 413 21.67 17.85 5.43
C LYS A 413 21.70 16.34 5.19
N MET A 414 20.73 15.84 4.44
CA MET A 414 20.52 14.41 4.30
C MET A 414 19.83 14.07 2.98
N ILE A 415 20.13 12.89 2.45
CA ILE A 415 19.45 12.30 1.30
C ILE A 415 18.97 10.92 1.71
N VAL A 416 17.69 10.62 1.53
CA VAL A 416 17.09 9.32 1.78
C VAL A 416 16.48 8.79 0.49
N VAL A 417 16.94 7.65 0.03
CA VAL A 417 16.35 7.00 -1.16
C VAL A 417 15.85 5.62 -0.80
N GLY A 418 14.62 5.34 -1.18
CA GLY A 418 13.93 4.11 -0.83
C GLY A 418 13.43 3.32 -2.03
N ARG A 419 13.24 2.04 -1.82
CA ARG A 419 12.56 1.13 -2.74
C ARG A 419 11.70 0.15 -1.97
N LEU A 420 10.66 -0.35 -2.62
CA LEU A 420 9.79 -1.38 -2.08
C LEU A 420 10.20 -2.74 -2.63
N VAL A 421 10.42 -3.70 -1.74
CA VAL A 421 10.64 -5.10 -2.08
C VAL A 421 9.51 -5.94 -1.52
N ARG A 422 9.14 -7.00 -2.22
CA ARG A 422 8.09 -7.92 -1.77
C ARG A 422 8.64 -8.84 -0.68
N ARG A 423 7.82 -9.08 0.33
CA ARG A 423 8.11 -10.01 1.41
C ARG A 423 7.78 -11.43 0.98
N LEU A 424 8.71 -12.36 1.17
CA LEU A 424 8.45 -13.79 0.96
C LEU A 424 7.34 -14.28 1.88
N CYS A 425 6.47 -15.11 1.36
CA CYS A 425 5.44 -15.77 2.16
C CYS A 425 6.09 -16.66 3.22
N SER A 426 5.83 -16.37 4.49
CA SER A 426 6.41 -17.16 5.60
C SER A 426 5.94 -18.62 5.60
N ALA A 427 4.75 -18.90 5.08
CA ALA A 427 4.16 -20.23 5.07
C ALA A 427 4.68 -21.12 3.93
N CYS A 428 5.17 -20.55 2.81
CA CYS A 428 5.54 -21.34 1.66
C CYS A 428 6.91 -21.02 1.05
N LYS A 429 7.70 -20.14 1.65
CA LYS A 429 9.09 -19.89 1.20
C LYS A 429 9.94 -21.17 1.33
N VAL A 430 10.82 -21.38 0.38
CA VAL A 430 11.69 -22.55 0.33
C VAL A 430 13.12 -22.13 0.64
N GLY A 431 13.72 -22.80 1.63
CA GLY A 431 15.15 -22.63 1.95
C GLY A 431 16.02 -23.43 1.01
N TYR A 432 17.15 -22.85 0.61
CA TYR A 432 18.16 -23.53 -0.21
C TYR A 432 19.57 -23.13 0.23
N THR A 433 20.54 -23.97 -0.06
CA THR A 433 21.96 -23.64 0.12
C THR A 433 22.46 -22.98 -1.17
N PRO A 434 22.88 -21.72 -1.11
CA PRO A 434 23.35 -21.01 -2.29
C PRO A 434 24.72 -21.53 -2.75
N ASP A 435 24.96 -21.50 -4.05
CA ASP A 435 26.27 -21.81 -4.62
C ASP A 435 27.29 -20.74 -4.21
N PRO A 436 28.52 -21.13 -3.79
CA PRO A 436 29.57 -20.21 -3.36
C PRO A 436 29.94 -19.15 -4.41
N THR A 437 29.88 -19.51 -5.69
CA THR A 437 30.15 -18.54 -6.78
C THR A 437 29.07 -17.47 -6.87
N THR A 438 27.82 -17.83 -6.61
CA THR A 438 26.71 -16.87 -6.53
C THR A 438 26.86 -15.94 -5.32
N LEU A 439 27.24 -16.46 -4.17
CA LEU A 439 27.50 -15.65 -2.98
C LEU A 439 28.60 -14.63 -3.21
N LYS A 440 29.71 -15.05 -3.83
CA LYS A 440 30.81 -14.14 -4.21
C LYS A 440 30.36 -13.04 -5.17
N LYS A 441 29.55 -13.35 -6.18
CA LYS A 441 28.97 -12.35 -7.11
C LYS A 441 28.07 -11.34 -6.40
N LEU A 442 27.38 -11.76 -5.33
CA LEU A 442 26.56 -10.91 -4.49
C LEU A 442 27.36 -10.17 -3.41
N ASN A 443 28.68 -10.37 -3.35
CA ASN A 443 29.56 -9.83 -2.30
C ASN A 443 29.13 -10.27 -0.88
N MET A 444 28.63 -11.52 -0.76
CA MET A 444 28.25 -12.17 0.49
C MET A 444 29.32 -13.16 0.90
N ASN A 445 29.64 -13.22 2.21
CA ASN A 445 30.63 -14.19 2.71
C ASN A 445 30.04 -15.61 2.74
N PRO A 446 30.58 -16.58 1.96
CA PRO A 446 30.10 -17.96 1.94
C PRO A 446 30.18 -18.66 3.31
N ASP A 447 31.12 -18.28 4.16
CA ASP A 447 31.33 -18.92 5.46
C ASP A 447 30.28 -18.51 6.49
N VAL A 448 29.59 -17.37 6.26
CA VAL A 448 28.54 -16.83 7.13
C VAL A 448 27.14 -17.18 6.66
N VAL A 449 26.96 -17.32 5.33
CA VAL A 449 25.63 -17.53 4.71
C VAL A 449 25.42 -19.02 4.45
N GLY A 450 24.82 -19.73 5.42
CA GLY A 450 24.53 -21.15 5.28
C GLY A 450 23.24 -21.45 4.48
N LYS A 451 22.21 -20.61 4.59
CA LYS A 451 20.89 -20.83 4.00
C LYS A 451 20.24 -19.53 3.54
N LEU A 452 19.73 -19.51 2.34
CA LEU A 452 18.87 -18.45 1.83
C LEU A 452 17.47 -18.97 1.53
N TYR A 453 16.52 -18.04 1.27
CA TYR A 453 15.15 -18.39 0.98
C TYR A 453 14.74 -17.82 -0.40
N GLN A 454 13.90 -18.59 -1.09
CA GLN A 454 13.35 -18.20 -2.38
C GLN A 454 11.83 -18.43 -2.44
N ALA A 455 11.19 -17.77 -3.37
CA ALA A 455 9.81 -18.02 -3.71
C ALA A 455 9.63 -19.47 -4.19
N ARG A 456 8.59 -20.13 -3.69
CA ARG A 456 8.27 -21.49 -4.15
C ARG A 456 7.86 -21.45 -5.62
N LYS A 457 8.43 -22.33 -6.42
CA LYS A 457 8.13 -22.47 -7.86
C LYS A 457 7.11 -23.58 -8.12
N GLU A 458 7.11 -24.61 -7.27
CA GLU A 458 6.22 -25.76 -7.40
C GLU A 458 4.93 -25.58 -6.60
N PRO A 459 3.79 -26.10 -7.09
CA PRO A 459 2.54 -26.02 -6.34
C PRO A 459 2.63 -26.81 -5.03
N MET A 460 1.94 -26.33 -3.97
CA MET A 460 1.79 -27.12 -2.73
C MET A 460 0.97 -28.36 -2.99
N ARG A 461 1.35 -29.46 -2.31
CA ARG A 461 0.59 -30.69 -2.33
C ARG A 461 0.21 -31.09 -0.91
N ASP A 462 -1.01 -31.58 -0.74
CA ASP A 462 -1.46 -32.17 0.52
C ASP A 462 -0.82 -33.56 0.74
N ALA A 463 -1.12 -34.17 1.89
CA ALA A 463 -0.63 -35.52 2.22
C ALA A 463 -1.11 -36.60 1.25
N LYS A 464 -2.13 -36.31 0.42
CA LYS A 464 -2.68 -37.19 -0.61
C LYS A 464 -2.12 -36.91 -2.00
N GLY A 465 -1.20 -35.92 -2.13
CA GLY A 465 -0.59 -35.53 -3.41
C GLY A 465 -1.41 -34.54 -4.23
N ASN A 466 -2.58 -34.10 -3.78
CA ASN A 466 -3.39 -33.11 -4.50
C ASN A 466 -2.76 -31.73 -4.40
N VAL A 467 -2.88 -30.95 -5.48
CA VAL A 467 -2.46 -29.54 -5.48
C VAL A 467 -3.41 -28.73 -4.62
N VAL A 468 -2.86 -28.06 -3.60
CA VAL A 468 -3.60 -27.18 -2.71
C VAL A 468 -2.97 -25.77 -2.71
N PRO A 469 -3.77 -24.69 -2.80
CA PRO A 469 -3.23 -23.35 -2.75
C PRO A 469 -2.67 -23.04 -1.36
N CYS A 470 -1.64 -22.20 -1.30
CA CYS A 470 -1.16 -21.66 -0.03
C CYS A 470 -2.21 -20.70 0.53
N THR A 471 -2.83 -21.07 1.65
CA THR A 471 -3.89 -20.27 2.29
C THR A 471 -3.42 -18.90 2.78
N PHE A 472 -2.09 -18.70 2.92
CA PHE A 472 -1.53 -17.46 3.40
C PHE A 472 -1.27 -16.43 2.29
N CYS A 473 -0.76 -16.84 1.12
CA CYS A 473 -0.45 -15.93 0.00
C CYS A 473 -1.27 -16.21 -1.27
N ASN A 474 -2.20 -17.15 -1.24
CA ASN A 474 -2.99 -17.58 -2.41
C ASN A 474 -2.09 -17.88 -3.64
N ASP A 475 -1.00 -18.61 -3.41
CA ASP A 475 0.01 -19.04 -4.39
C ASP A 475 0.83 -17.93 -5.06
N LEU A 476 0.76 -16.69 -4.58
CA LEU A 476 1.61 -15.60 -5.06
C LEU A 476 3.08 -15.73 -4.62
N ALA A 477 3.39 -16.61 -3.68
CA ALA A 477 4.69 -16.82 -3.02
C ALA A 477 5.24 -15.58 -2.27
N PHE A 478 4.61 -14.44 -2.41
CA PHE A 478 4.89 -13.18 -1.71
C PHE A 478 3.64 -12.67 -1.03
N ARG A 479 3.81 -11.87 0.04
CA ARG A 479 2.70 -11.20 0.72
C ARG A 479 3.17 -9.91 1.38
N GLY A 480 2.70 -8.80 0.83
CA GLY A 480 3.06 -7.47 1.28
C GLY A 480 4.44 -7.02 0.81
N ARG A 481 4.71 -5.74 1.03
CA ARG A 481 5.96 -5.08 0.69
C ARG A 481 6.53 -4.40 1.93
N PHE A 482 7.83 -4.18 1.93
CA PHE A 482 8.52 -3.33 2.90
C PHE A 482 9.57 -2.47 2.19
N GLY A 483 9.94 -1.37 2.82
CA GLY A 483 10.96 -0.47 2.29
C GLY A 483 12.37 -0.97 2.58
N ILE A 484 13.27 -0.72 1.65
CA ILE A 484 14.72 -0.74 1.85
C ILE A 484 15.23 0.66 1.55
N TYR A 485 16.10 1.19 2.41
CA TYR A 485 16.50 2.60 2.33
C TYR A 485 18.00 2.76 2.37
N GLU A 486 18.49 3.68 1.55
CA GLU A 486 19.83 4.23 1.60
C GLU A 486 19.74 5.63 2.19
N VAL A 487 20.50 5.88 3.25
CA VAL A 487 20.57 7.16 3.93
C VAL A 487 21.98 7.70 3.82
N MET A 488 22.13 8.92 3.31
CA MET A 488 23.41 9.62 3.19
C MET A 488 23.32 10.95 3.93
N ILE A 489 24.16 11.13 4.94
CA ILE A 489 24.32 12.40 5.65
C ILE A 489 25.33 13.24 4.89
N ILE A 490 25.01 14.51 4.69
CA ILE A 490 25.89 15.45 4.00
C ILE A 490 26.72 16.20 5.05
N ASP A 491 27.83 15.59 5.44
CA ASP A 491 28.82 16.16 6.34
C ASP A 491 29.90 16.97 5.61
N ASP A 492 30.88 17.48 6.34
CA ASP A 492 31.95 18.30 5.79
C ASP A 492 32.90 17.49 4.88
N GLU A 493 33.08 16.17 5.14
CA GLU A 493 33.87 15.30 4.27
C GLU A 493 33.19 15.15 2.91
N ILE A 494 31.91 14.79 2.87
CA ILE A 494 31.14 14.67 1.62
C ILE A 494 31.06 16.02 0.90
N ARG A 495 30.85 17.13 1.62
CA ARG A 495 30.87 18.49 1.02
C ARG A 495 32.20 18.79 0.37
N SER A 496 33.33 18.45 1.02
CA SER A 496 34.67 18.66 0.51
C SER A 496 34.91 17.84 -0.75
N VAL A 497 34.54 16.56 -0.76
CA VAL A 497 34.64 15.67 -1.93
C VAL A 497 33.84 16.22 -3.11
N ILE A 498 32.62 16.70 -2.88
CA ILE A 498 31.77 17.27 -3.92
C ILE A 498 32.37 18.61 -4.45
N LYS A 499 32.83 19.46 -3.54
CA LYS A 499 33.45 20.76 -3.90
C LYS A 499 34.73 20.59 -4.72
N SER A 500 35.51 19.54 -4.46
CA SER A 500 36.71 19.22 -5.23
C SER A 500 36.43 18.51 -6.56
N GLY A 501 35.16 18.29 -6.92
CA GLY A 501 34.79 17.55 -8.13
C GLY A 501 35.07 16.06 -8.05
N GLY A 502 35.09 15.50 -6.83
CA GLY A 502 35.40 14.11 -6.59
C GLY A 502 34.46 13.14 -7.31
N ALA A 503 34.99 12.01 -7.73
CA ALA A 503 34.24 10.97 -8.43
C ALA A 503 33.20 10.29 -7.49
N ASP A 504 32.15 9.70 -8.09
CA ASP A 504 31.09 8.97 -7.38
C ASP A 504 31.62 7.95 -6.36
N ASN A 505 32.73 7.27 -6.69
CA ASN A 505 33.36 6.28 -5.80
C ASN A 505 33.92 6.92 -4.52
N GLN A 506 34.42 8.15 -4.60
CA GLN A 506 34.94 8.88 -3.43
C GLN A 506 33.78 9.27 -2.50
N ILE A 507 32.64 9.69 -3.05
CA ILE A 507 31.44 9.99 -2.27
C ILE A 507 30.93 8.72 -1.58
N LYS A 508 30.88 7.58 -2.30
CA LYS A 508 30.50 6.29 -1.71
C LYS A 508 31.46 5.83 -0.60
N GLN A 509 32.78 6.10 -0.75
CA GLN A 509 33.75 5.80 0.29
C GLN A 509 33.54 6.66 1.54
N ALA A 510 33.30 7.96 1.36
CA ALA A 510 32.98 8.86 2.46
C ALA A 510 31.68 8.41 3.18
N GLN A 511 30.62 8.06 2.42
CA GLN A 511 29.38 7.53 2.98
C GLN A 511 29.61 6.24 3.82
N ARG A 512 30.47 5.32 3.35
CA ARG A 512 30.81 4.09 4.10
C ARG A 512 31.57 4.37 5.39
N LYS A 513 32.42 5.39 5.45
CA LYS A 513 33.10 5.80 6.68
C LYS A 513 32.10 6.25 7.76
N GLN A 514 30.98 6.83 7.38
CA GLN A 514 29.88 7.20 8.27
C GLN A 514 28.97 6.01 8.66
N ARG A 515 29.39 4.76 8.35
CA ARG A 515 28.58 3.54 8.48
C ARG A 515 27.30 3.54 7.62
N GLY A 516 27.24 4.44 6.63
CA GLY A 516 26.14 4.47 5.66
C GLY A 516 26.17 3.23 4.78
N ARG A 517 25.10 2.45 4.79
CA ARG A 517 24.92 1.28 3.92
C ARG A 517 24.35 1.70 2.59
N LEU A 518 24.91 1.21 1.51
CA LEU A 518 24.32 1.37 0.18
C LEU A 518 23.04 0.55 0.05
N LEU A 519 22.15 0.96 -0.81
CA LEU A 519 20.85 0.30 -1.01
C LEU A 519 20.99 -1.20 -1.27
N GLN A 520 21.99 -1.60 -2.06
CA GLN A 520 22.27 -3.02 -2.33
C GLN A 520 22.67 -3.79 -1.05
N GLU A 521 23.46 -3.18 -0.18
CA GLU A 521 23.91 -3.81 1.08
C GLU A 521 22.73 -4.00 2.05
N VAL A 522 21.83 -3.01 2.11
CA VAL A 522 20.59 -3.11 2.90
C VAL A 522 19.69 -4.21 2.33
N ALA A 523 19.53 -4.27 1.00
CA ALA A 523 18.72 -5.29 0.34
C ALA A 523 19.25 -6.71 0.62
N LEU A 524 20.56 -6.90 0.54
CA LEU A 524 21.19 -8.21 0.79
C LEU A 524 21.08 -8.63 2.26
N ALA A 525 21.12 -7.71 3.20
CA ALA A 525 20.85 -8.01 4.61
C ALA A 525 19.43 -8.57 4.80
N GLN A 526 18.43 -8.05 4.08
CA GLN A 526 17.06 -8.57 4.12
C GLN A 526 16.93 -9.96 3.47
N VAL A 527 17.77 -10.25 2.46
CA VAL A 527 17.85 -11.60 1.87
C VAL A 527 18.43 -12.59 2.88
N GLN A 528 19.48 -12.20 3.63
CA GLN A 528 20.08 -13.03 4.68
C GLN A 528 19.08 -13.30 5.82
N ALA A 529 18.29 -12.30 6.18
CA ALA A 529 17.21 -12.45 7.17
C ALA A 529 16.05 -13.34 6.67
N GLY A 530 16.03 -13.71 5.38
CA GLY A 530 14.97 -14.51 4.78
C GLY A 530 13.63 -13.78 4.61
N GLU A 531 13.66 -12.44 4.62
CA GLU A 531 12.50 -11.57 4.42
C GLU A 531 12.12 -11.45 2.95
N THR A 532 13.13 -11.51 2.06
CA THR A 532 12.95 -11.46 0.61
C THR A 532 13.91 -12.41 -0.10
N SER A 533 13.82 -12.52 -1.43
CA SER A 533 14.69 -13.39 -2.22
C SER A 533 15.73 -12.59 -3.01
N VAL A 534 16.83 -13.27 -3.40
CA VAL A 534 17.83 -12.71 -4.31
C VAL A 534 17.19 -12.27 -5.63
N GLU A 535 16.28 -13.10 -6.18
CA GLU A 535 15.59 -12.79 -7.45
C GLU A 535 14.79 -11.48 -7.36
N GLU A 536 14.09 -11.26 -6.24
CA GLU A 536 13.31 -10.03 -6.02
C GLU A 536 14.21 -8.80 -5.89
N VAL A 537 15.31 -8.90 -5.14
CA VAL A 537 16.29 -7.81 -5.01
C VAL A 537 16.89 -7.46 -6.37
N LEU A 538 17.29 -8.45 -7.16
CA LEU A 538 17.82 -8.23 -8.50
C LEU A 538 16.77 -7.57 -9.42
N ARG A 539 15.50 -8.00 -9.33
CA ARG A 539 14.40 -7.39 -10.08
C ARG A 539 14.26 -5.90 -9.77
N VAL A 540 14.24 -5.56 -8.48
CA VAL A 540 14.03 -4.18 -8.02
C VAL A 540 15.23 -3.29 -8.36
N LEU A 541 16.47 -3.81 -8.25
CA LEU A 541 17.67 -3.03 -8.53
C LEU A 541 18.00 -2.90 -10.05
N LYS A 542 17.61 -3.88 -10.88
CA LYS A 542 17.83 -3.82 -12.34
C LYS A 542 16.94 -2.81 -13.07
N HIS A 543 15.78 -2.48 -12.54
CA HIS A 543 14.81 -1.58 -13.18
C HIS A 543 15.37 -0.17 -13.46
N ASP A 544 16.51 0.21 -12.86
CA ASP A 544 17.14 1.52 -13.09
C ASP A 544 18.03 1.57 -14.32
N SER A 545 18.60 0.44 -14.75
CA SER A 545 19.47 0.42 -15.92
C SER A 545 18.69 0.63 -17.23
N GLU A 546 17.39 0.37 -17.22
CA GLU A 546 16.52 0.54 -18.38
C GLU A 546 15.80 1.89 -18.39
N SER A 547 15.39 2.43 -17.23
CA SER A 547 14.76 3.75 -17.16
C SER A 547 15.72 4.92 -17.42
N GLY A 548 17.02 4.75 -17.11
CA GLY A 548 18.06 5.74 -17.42
C GLY A 548 18.42 5.82 -18.91
N ARG A 549 18.16 4.79 -19.69
CA ARG A 549 18.43 4.76 -21.13
C ARG A 549 17.31 5.33 -22.00
N SER A 550 16.08 5.35 -21.52
CA SER A 550 14.93 5.88 -22.27
C SER A 550 14.77 7.40 -22.21
N ALA A 551 15.51 8.10 -21.34
CA ALA A 551 15.44 9.56 -21.21
C ALA A 551 16.39 10.34 -22.16
N SER A 552 17.26 9.64 -22.91
CA SER A 552 18.28 10.28 -23.77
C SER A 552 18.18 9.91 -25.26
N GLY A 553 17.04 9.42 -25.75
CA GLY A 553 16.84 9.12 -27.17
C GLY A 553 15.93 10.13 -27.86
N PRO A 554 16.24 10.60 -29.10
CA PRO A 554 15.41 11.54 -29.82
C PRO A 554 14.07 10.89 -30.24
N ARG A 555 13.00 11.62 -30.03
CA ARG A 555 11.66 11.26 -30.56
C ARG A 555 11.71 11.28 -32.09
N GLY A 556 11.57 10.14 -32.72
CA GLY A 556 11.39 10.04 -34.16
C GLY A 556 11.79 8.66 -34.68
N GLY A 557 10.81 7.78 -34.83
CA GLY A 557 10.98 6.49 -35.49
C GLY A 557 9.82 5.55 -35.20
N SER A 558 8.88 5.44 -36.14
CA SER A 558 7.82 4.45 -36.14
C SER A 558 8.39 3.02 -36.00
N PRO A 559 7.73 2.08 -35.31
CA PRO A 559 8.23 0.72 -35.18
C PRO A 559 8.26 0.00 -36.53
N PRO A 560 9.29 -0.83 -36.81
CA PRO A 560 9.31 -1.67 -38.00
C PRO A 560 8.25 -2.76 -37.90
N ALA A 561 7.52 -2.99 -38.98
CA ALA A 561 6.56 -4.07 -39.14
C ALA A 561 7.26 -5.44 -39.01
N PRO A 562 6.55 -6.48 -38.52
CA PRO A 562 7.14 -7.80 -38.38
C PRO A 562 7.40 -8.42 -39.75
N SER A 563 8.61 -8.95 -39.95
CA SER A 563 9.01 -9.72 -41.13
C SER A 563 8.25 -11.03 -41.19
N GLY A 564 7.21 -11.07 -42.02
CA GLY A 564 6.54 -12.30 -42.44
C GLY A 564 7.29 -12.96 -43.58
N SER A 565 7.58 -14.22 -43.42
CA SER A 565 8.16 -15.13 -44.42
C SER A 565 7.34 -15.15 -45.71
N ALA A 566 8.02 -14.99 -46.84
CA ALA A 566 7.44 -15.06 -48.19
C ALA A 566 7.15 -16.50 -48.62
N PRO A 567 6.00 -16.79 -49.30
CA PRO A 567 5.82 -18.00 -50.08
C PRO A 567 6.24 -17.80 -51.57
N PRO A 568 6.45 -18.87 -52.34
CA PRO A 568 7.24 -18.88 -53.56
C PRO A 568 6.54 -18.36 -54.82
N ARG A 569 7.35 -17.86 -55.75
CA ARG A 569 6.97 -17.26 -57.01
C ARG A 569 6.30 -18.28 -57.95
N GLY A 570 5.15 -17.92 -58.50
CA GLY A 570 4.51 -18.53 -59.65
C GLY A 570 4.14 -17.46 -60.69
N GLY A 571 4.54 -17.78 -61.92
CA GLY A 571 4.27 -17.34 -63.26
C GLY A 571 3.49 -16.02 -63.56
N ALA A 572 4.09 -15.21 -64.42
CA ALA A 572 3.45 -14.07 -65.08
C ALA A 572 2.57 -14.49 -66.27
N PRO A 573 1.53 -13.77 -66.60
CA PRO A 573 1.10 -13.53 -67.96
C PRO A 573 0.91 -12.02 -68.30
N PRO A 574 0.61 -11.67 -69.58
CA PRO A 574 1.27 -10.62 -70.29
C PRO A 574 0.51 -9.27 -70.31
N ARG A 575 1.24 -8.22 -70.79
CA ARG A 575 0.83 -6.84 -70.95
C ARG A 575 -0.38 -6.62 -71.89
N GLY A 576 -1.30 -5.77 -71.49
CA GLY A 576 -2.35 -5.20 -72.30
C GLY A 576 -2.46 -3.68 -72.14
N ASN A 577 -2.56 -2.97 -73.23
CA ASN A 577 -2.48 -1.57 -73.56
C ASN A 577 -3.23 -0.57 -72.65
N ALA A 578 -2.63 0.58 -72.46
CA ALA A 578 -3.22 1.82 -71.95
C ALA A 578 -3.92 2.65 -73.04
N PRO A 579 -4.99 3.41 -72.76
CA PRO A 579 -5.40 4.55 -73.54
C PRO A 579 -5.24 5.89 -72.78
N PRO A 580 -5.29 7.03 -73.50
CA PRO A 580 -4.59 8.25 -73.19
C PRO A 580 -5.32 9.29 -72.32
N ALA A 581 -4.54 10.22 -71.76
CA ALA A 581 -4.92 11.31 -70.93
C ALA A 581 -5.91 12.31 -71.62
N ARG A 582 -6.92 12.79 -70.88
CA ARG A 582 -7.69 14.00 -71.23
C ARG A 582 -7.49 15.10 -70.19
N GLY A 583 -7.45 16.32 -70.74
CA GLY A 583 -6.96 17.58 -70.28
C GLY A 583 -7.66 18.19 -69.03
N ARG A 584 -6.89 19.05 -68.43
CA ARG A 584 -7.27 20.00 -67.38
C ARG A 584 -8.02 21.18 -68.01
N SER A 585 -9.09 21.64 -67.37
CA SER A 585 -9.66 22.99 -67.53
C SER A 585 -9.62 23.75 -66.20
N PRO A 586 -9.43 25.09 -66.21
CA PRO A 586 -9.11 25.85 -65.02
C PRO A 586 -10.33 26.39 -64.28
N GLN A 587 -10.23 26.45 -62.92
CA GLN A 587 -11.20 27.12 -62.06
C GLN A 587 -10.89 28.61 -61.90
N PRO A 588 -11.89 29.50 -61.76
CA PRO A 588 -11.74 30.93 -61.54
C PRO A 588 -11.60 31.27 -60.05
N ARG A 589 -10.82 32.32 -59.76
CA ARG A 589 -10.63 32.96 -58.46
C ARG A 589 -11.86 33.79 -58.07
N PRO A 590 -12.23 33.87 -56.78
CA PRO A 590 -13.12 34.90 -56.28
C PRO A 590 -12.35 36.14 -55.85
N ALA A 591 -12.95 37.30 -56.17
CA ALA A 591 -12.56 38.65 -55.79
C ALA A 591 -12.93 38.93 -54.32
N GLY A 592 -12.05 39.69 -53.63
CA GLY A 592 -12.40 40.33 -52.38
C GLY A 592 -13.25 41.62 -52.58
N PRO A 593 -13.69 42.30 -51.57
CA PRO A 593 -12.85 43.14 -50.69
C PRO A 593 -12.73 42.60 -49.26
#